data_4a86919a7162e10a34d73fcf54ab9828
#
_entry.id   4a86919a7162e10a34d73fcf54ab9828
#
_cell.length_a   1.000
_cell.length_b   1.000
_cell.length_c   1.000
_cell.angle_alpha   90.00
_cell.angle_beta   90.00
_cell.angle_gamma   90.00
#
_symmetry.space_group_name_H-M   'P 1'
#
loop_
_entity.id
_entity.type
_entity.pdbx_description
1 polymer ?
#
loop_
_entity_poly.entity_id
_entity_poly.type
_entity_poly.pdbx_seq_one_letter_code
_entity_poly.pdbx_strand_id
1 'polypeptide(L)'
;AATGLGFGVHVDAAWGGYLATMFRNEDGSLRPRAAVNEGFDAFPSPAVHAAVAALDRTDSVTVDPHKLGYLPYGAGAFICRDHRAMALLTEEADYVFHGDAATDYLTRYRGLGQFIPEGSKSGAAVAGVYVTHKVLPLDHAHFGLLPAQTIRHAEAFHARAQQFARQMQCVVQALVPFAPDSNLVCLALNPTGNRSVATANAFVRRLHDELRSDPSRPVQDKQFFGSVTTLRPDALGAAETRRILDALGLDVASLGDEGGDRLTILRHTLMNPYLIDLENGISYIDMYFEHLATQVQRL
;
A
#
# COMPACT_ATOMS: atom_id res chain seq x y z
N ALA A 1 -10.11 -2.62 29.82
CA ALA A 1 -8.77 -2.09 30.04
C ALA A 1 -8.42 -2.28 31.51
N ALA A 2 -7.29 -2.93 31.82
CA ALA A 2 -6.87 -3.23 33.20
C ALA A 2 -6.57 -1.96 34.02
N THR A 3 -6.43 -0.80 33.38
CA THR A 3 -6.10 0.49 34.00
C THR A 3 -7.30 1.43 34.15
N GLY A 4 -8.48 1.06 33.64
CA GLY A 4 -9.65 1.95 33.59
C GLY A 4 -9.50 3.15 32.63
N LEU A 5 -8.39 3.24 31.88
CA LEU A 5 -8.16 4.29 30.89
C LEU A 5 -8.73 3.85 29.52
N GLY A 6 -9.56 4.72 28.94
CA GLY A 6 -10.01 4.60 27.57
C GLY A 6 -9.10 5.41 26.63
N PHE A 7 -8.88 4.91 25.41
CA PHE A 7 -8.19 5.64 24.34
C PHE A 7 -8.88 5.35 22.99
N GLY A 8 -8.85 6.32 22.09
CA GLY A 8 -9.34 6.15 20.74
C GLY A 8 -8.35 5.34 19.89
N VAL A 9 -8.87 4.50 19.02
CA VAL A 9 -8.10 3.72 18.05
C VAL A 9 -8.41 4.21 16.65
N HIS A 10 -7.42 4.84 16.02
CA HIS A 10 -7.46 5.22 14.61
C HIS A 10 -6.64 4.23 13.78
N VAL A 11 -7.19 3.80 12.64
CA VAL A 11 -6.47 3.00 11.65
C VAL A 11 -6.25 3.82 10.39
N ASP A 12 -4.98 4.06 10.07
CA ASP A 12 -4.60 4.58 8.76
C ASP A 12 -4.62 3.42 7.75
N ALA A 13 -5.78 3.27 7.09
CA ALA A 13 -5.98 2.34 6.00
C ALA A 13 -6.01 3.04 4.63
N ALA A 14 -5.34 4.18 4.53
CA ALA A 14 -5.27 4.99 3.31
C ALA A 14 -4.89 4.16 2.08
N TRP A 15 -3.95 3.22 2.21
CA TRP A 15 -3.63 2.28 1.15
C TRP A 15 -4.54 1.05 1.18
N GLY A 16 -4.57 0.34 2.30
CA GLY A 16 -5.12 -1.01 2.40
C GLY A 16 -6.63 -1.10 2.58
N GLY A 17 -7.35 0.02 2.81
CA GLY A 17 -8.76 0.00 3.17
C GLY A 17 -9.66 -0.70 2.16
N TYR A 18 -9.39 -0.54 0.87
CA TYR A 18 -10.14 -1.21 -0.18
C TYR A 18 -9.88 -2.73 -0.29
N LEU A 19 -8.77 -3.23 0.26
CA LEU A 19 -8.56 -4.67 0.37
C LEU A 19 -9.65 -5.35 1.22
N ALA A 20 -10.26 -4.63 2.16
CA ALA A 20 -11.34 -5.13 3.00
C ALA A 20 -12.57 -5.59 2.19
N THR A 21 -12.75 -5.11 0.96
CA THR A 21 -13.84 -5.56 0.09
C THR A 21 -13.77 -7.05 -0.24
N MET A 22 -12.58 -7.63 -0.35
CA MET A 22 -12.40 -9.08 -0.57
C MET A 22 -12.88 -9.93 0.60
N PHE A 23 -13.01 -9.33 1.79
CA PHE A 23 -13.40 -9.97 3.03
C PHE A 23 -14.90 -9.80 3.34
N ARG A 24 -15.68 -9.22 2.42
CA ARG A 24 -17.12 -8.98 2.62
C ARG A 24 -17.96 -9.75 1.62
N ASN A 25 -19.04 -10.36 2.12
CA ASN A 25 -20.12 -10.87 1.30
C ASN A 25 -21.00 -9.70 0.81
N GLU A 26 -21.89 -9.97 -0.13
CA GLU A 26 -22.84 -8.99 -0.66
C GLU A 26 -23.78 -8.40 0.42
N ASP A 27 -24.05 -9.15 1.47
CA ASP A 27 -24.84 -8.71 2.65
C ASP A 27 -24.00 -7.90 3.66
N GLY A 28 -22.71 -7.67 3.37
CA GLY A 28 -21.76 -6.97 4.23
C GLY A 28 -21.16 -7.81 5.35
N SER A 29 -21.55 -9.08 5.50
CA SER A 29 -20.97 -9.98 6.50
C SER A 29 -19.50 -10.32 6.18
N LEU A 30 -18.71 -10.62 7.23
CA LEU A 30 -17.32 -11.01 7.08
C LEU A 30 -17.21 -12.43 6.52
N ARG A 31 -16.42 -12.59 5.45
CA ARG A 31 -16.10 -13.90 4.88
C ARG A 31 -15.12 -14.66 5.77
N PRO A 32 -15.29 -15.97 5.97
CA PRO A 32 -14.29 -16.80 6.63
C PRO A 32 -12.95 -16.76 5.90
N ARG A 33 -11.83 -16.83 6.63
CA ARG A 33 -10.47 -16.78 6.04
C ARG A 33 -10.29 -17.82 4.91
N ALA A 34 -10.79 -19.03 5.10
CA ALA A 34 -10.69 -20.10 4.09
C ALA A 34 -11.34 -19.68 2.75
N ALA A 35 -12.54 -19.07 2.81
CA ALA A 35 -13.24 -18.59 1.62
C ALA A 35 -12.53 -17.40 0.94
N VAL A 36 -11.85 -16.54 1.71
CA VAL A 36 -11.01 -15.47 1.12
C VAL A 36 -9.75 -16.04 0.49
N ASN A 37 -9.17 -17.07 1.12
CA ASN A 37 -7.92 -17.70 0.64
C ASN A 37 -8.10 -18.51 -0.65
N GLU A 38 -9.32 -18.89 -1.01
CA GLU A 38 -9.58 -19.56 -2.28
C GLU A 38 -9.10 -18.70 -3.46
N GLY A 39 -8.17 -19.24 -4.26
CA GLY A 39 -7.60 -18.54 -5.41
C GLY A 39 -6.40 -17.64 -5.11
N PHE A 40 -5.78 -17.81 -3.92
CA PHE A 40 -4.49 -17.24 -3.54
C PHE A 40 -3.56 -18.34 -3.01
N ASP A 41 -2.26 -18.15 -3.17
CA ASP A 41 -1.27 -19.12 -2.68
C ASP A 41 -1.06 -19.02 -1.15
N ALA A 42 -1.07 -17.80 -0.62
CA ALA A 42 -0.81 -17.54 0.80
C ALA A 42 -1.73 -16.50 1.43
N PHE A 43 -2.27 -15.57 0.63
CA PHE A 43 -3.12 -14.49 1.13
C PHE A 43 -4.54 -14.98 1.47
N PRO A 44 -5.19 -14.49 2.57
CA PRO A 44 -4.60 -13.67 3.61
C PRO A 44 -3.94 -14.53 4.69
N SER A 45 -2.88 -14.02 5.29
CA SER A 45 -2.38 -14.61 6.53
C SER A 45 -3.45 -14.56 7.64
N PRO A 46 -3.38 -15.42 8.67
CA PRO A 46 -4.30 -15.34 9.81
C PRO A 46 -4.29 -13.94 10.47
N ALA A 47 -3.13 -13.29 10.51
CA ALA A 47 -2.98 -11.95 11.09
C ALA A 47 -3.72 -10.88 10.26
N VAL A 48 -3.58 -10.92 8.93
CA VAL A 48 -4.29 -10.00 8.01
C VAL A 48 -5.80 -10.17 8.13
N HIS A 49 -6.29 -11.43 8.13
CA HIS A 49 -7.72 -11.68 8.29
C HIS A 49 -8.25 -11.14 9.63
N ALA A 50 -7.53 -11.39 10.72
CA ALA A 50 -7.89 -10.89 12.05
C ALA A 50 -7.87 -9.35 12.12
N ALA A 51 -6.89 -8.70 11.46
CA ALA A 51 -6.80 -7.25 11.41
C ALA A 51 -7.98 -6.63 10.65
N VAL A 52 -8.35 -7.19 9.49
CA VAL A 52 -9.54 -6.74 8.74
C VAL A 52 -10.83 -6.97 9.54
N ALA A 53 -10.96 -8.10 10.21
CA ALA A 53 -12.10 -8.38 11.09
C ALA A 53 -12.20 -7.41 12.29
N ALA A 54 -11.07 -6.80 12.69
CA ALA A 54 -11.03 -5.86 13.81
C ALA A 54 -11.38 -4.42 13.44
N LEU A 55 -11.48 -4.07 12.14
CA LEU A 55 -11.80 -2.71 11.68
C LEU A 55 -13.15 -2.20 12.21
N ASP A 56 -14.11 -3.07 12.41
CA ASP A 56 -15.42 -2.72 12.98
C ASP A 56 -15.38 -2.27 14.44
N ARG A 57 -14.25 -2.48 15.13
CA ARG A 57 -14.03 -2.10 16.54
C ARG A 57 -13.20 -0.83 16.70
N THR A 58 -12.74 -0.24 15.62
CA THR A 58 -11.95 1.01 15.65
C THR A 58 -12.85 2.23 15.77
N ASP A 59 -12.32 3.33 16.29
CA ASP A 59 -13.07 4.59 16.44
C ASP A 59 -13.09 5.38 15.14
N SER A 60 -12.02 5.28 14.36
CA SER A 60 -11.94 5.94 13.05
C SER A 60 -10.98 5.22 12.10
N VAL A 61 -11.22 5.41 10.80
CA VAL A 61 -10.42 4.82 9.72
C VAL A 61 -10.24 5.84 8.61
N THR A 62 -9.01 6.04 8.14
CA THR A 62 -8.73 6.75 6.89
C THR A 62 -8.72 5.75 5.74
N VAL A 63 -9.38 6.07 4.64
CA VAL A 63 -9.39 5.27 3.40
C VAL A 63 -9.24 6.22 2.22
N ASP A 64 -8.33 5.91 1.28
CA ASP A 64 -8.11 6.76 0.11
C ASP A 64 -8.71 6.15 -1.16
N PRO A 65 -9.88 6.64 -1.60
CA PRO A 65 -10.47 6.24 -2.88
C PRO A 65 -9.55 6.50 -4.08
N HIS A 66 -8.68 7.51 -4.00
CA HIS A 66 -7.70 7.82 -5.04
C HIS A 66 -6.49 6.86 -5.10
N LYS A 67 -6.43 5.87 -4.20
CA LYS A 67 -5.45 4.79 -4.22
C LYS A 67 -6.11 3.51 -4.76
N LEU A 68 -6.31 2.52 -3.91
CA LEU A 68 -6.94 1.26 -4.32
C LEU A 68 -8.46 1.34 -4.59
N GLY A 69 -9.05 2.53 -4.46
CA GLY A 69 -10.40 2.80 -4.96
C GLY A 69 -10.44 3.12 -6.46
N TYR A 70 -9.29 3.31 -7.12
CA TYR A 70 -9.15 3.64 -8.55
C TYR A 70 -9.87 4.90 -8.98
N LEU A 71 -10.01 5.85 -8.07
CA LEU A 71 -10.68 7.14 -8.30
C LEU A 71 -9.66 8.29 -8.42
N PRO A 72 -10.04 9.44 -9.01
CA PRO A 72 -9.16 10.59 -9.12
C PRO A 72 -8.67 11.14 -7.78
N TYR A 73 -7.51 11.79 -7.78
CA TYR A 73 -6.78 12.23 -6.58
C TYR A 73 -7.55 13.15 -5.63
N GLY A 74 -8.60 13.83 -6.07
CA GLY A 74 -9.44 14.68 -5.22
C GLY A 74 -10.29 13.89 -4.18
N ALA A 75 -10.27 12.55 -4.21
CA ALA A 75 -11.08 11.70 -3.35
C ALA A 75 -10.27 11.10 -2.19
N GLY A 76 -10.49 11.58 -0.98
CA GLY A 76 -10.07 10.99 0.29
C GLY A 76 -11.29 10.69 1.14
N ALA A 77 -11.19 9.79 2.11
CA ALA A 77 -12.26 9.49 3.04
C ALA A 77 -11.75 9.29 4.47
N PHE A 78 -12.44 9.87 5.40
CA PHE A 78 -12.30 9.64 6.83
C PHE A 78 -13.63 9.10 7.38
N ILE A 79 -13.59 7.93 7.97
CA ILE A 79 -14.77 7.26 8.54
C ILE A 79 -14.62 7.31 10.05
N CYS A 80 -15.64 7.82 10.73
CA CYS A 80 -15.66 7.96 12.18
C CYS A 80 -16.88 7.26 12.76
N ARG A 81 -16.68 6.50 13.82
CA ARG A 81 -17.76 5.79 14.52
C ARG A 81 -18.71 6.76 15.20
N ASP A 82 -18.15 7.78 15.88
CA ASP A 82 -18.93 8.79 16.57
C ASP A 82 -18.93 10.09 15.76
N HIS A 83 -20.08 10.35 15.12
CA HIS A 83 -20.27 11.55 14.31
C HIS A 83 -20.08 12.86 15.11
N ARG A 84 -20.22 12.85 16.44
CA ARG A 84 -20.02 14.03 17.30
C ARG A 84 -18.58 14.53 17.24
N ALA A 85 -17.63 13.69 16.89
CA ALA A 85 -16.24 14.09 16.68
C ALA A 85 -16.09 15.15 15.58
N MET A 86 -17.02 15.22 14.62
CA MET A 86 -17.03 16.27 13.59
C MET A 86 -17.21 17.68 14.18
N ALA A 87 -17.85 17.82 15.33
CA ALA A 87 -18.00 19.10 15.99
C ALA A 87 -16.65 19.72 16.41
N LEU A 88 -15.59 18.92 16.54
CA LEU A 88 -14.23 19.42 16.83
C LEU A 88 -13.58 20.07 15.61
N LEU A 89 -14.12 19.86 14.42
CA LEU A 89 -13.61 20.39 13.14
C LEU A 89 -14.50 21.50 12.59
N THR A 90 -15.53 21.93 13.36
CA THR A 90 -16.51 22.91 12.87
C THR A 90 -15.82 24.27 12.65
N GLU A 91 -15.97 24.77 11.44
CA GLU A 91 -15.58 26.13 11.06
C GLU A 91 -16.80 27.06 10.98
N GLU A 92 -16.69 28.28 11.50
CA GLU A 92 -17.74 29.27 11.41
C GLU A 92 -17.47 30.22 10.23
N ALA A 93 -18.45 30.31 9.33
CA ALA A 93 -18.39 31.23 8.20
C ALA A 93 -19.82 31.75 7.92
N ASP A 94 -20.22 32.80 8.59
CA ASP A 94 -21.59 33.38 8.56
C ASP A 94 -22.11 33.71 7.17
N TYR A 95 -21.22 33.96 6.21
CA TYR A 95 -21.57 34.25 4.82
C TYR A 95 -21.87 33.02 3.96
N VAL A 96 -21.52 31.84 4.45
CA VAL A 96 -21.73 30.57 3.75
C VAL A 96 -22.70 29.66 4.49
N PHE A 97 -22.58 29.60 5.82
CA PHE A 97 -23.32 28.69 6.66
C PHE A 97 -24.39 29.47 7.45
N HIS A 98 -25.60 29.48 6.94
CA HIS A 98 -26.73 30.10 7.63
C HIS A 98 -27.29 29.11 8.65
N GLY A 99 -26.97 29.35 9.93
CA GLY A 99 -27.29 28.41 10.99
C GLY A 99 -28.75 28.50 11.42
N ASP A 100 -29.61 27.63 10.87
CA ASP A 100 -30.76 27.19 11.62
C ASP A 100 -30.32 26.00 12.50
N ALA A 101 -30.63 26.04 13.77
CA ALA A 101 -30.37 24.97 14.72
C ALA A 101 -31.13 23.71 14.26
N ALA A 102 -30.50 22.94 13.37
CA ALA A 102 -31.06 21.71 12.83
C ALA A 102 -31.25 20.72 13.96
N THR A 103 -32.48 20.23 14.11
CA THR A 103 -32.87 19.30 15.17
C THR A 103 -32.61 17.82 14.80
N ASP A 104 -32.46 17.53 13.52
CA ASP A 104 -32.20 16.16 13.04
C ASP A 104 -30.80 16.00 12.43
N TYR A 105 -30.28 14.76 12.47
CA TYR A 105 -28.95 14.40 12.01
C TYR A 105 -28.70 14.76 10.53
N LEU A 106 -29.62 14.42 9.65
CA LEU A 106 -29.44 14.62 8.20
C LEU A 106 -29.40 16.10 7.83
N THR A 107 -30.23 16.92 8.49
CA THR A 107 -30.26 18.37 8.27
C THR A 107 -28.99 19.02 8.81
N ARG A 108 -28.52 18.60 9.99
CA ARG A 108 -27.30 19.12 10.61
C ARG A 108 -26.06 18.94 9.75
N TYR A 109 -25.93 17.84 9.02
CA TYR A 109 -24.77 17.53 8.19
C TYR A 109 -24.94 17.84 6.70
N ARG A 110 -26.02 18.49 6.30
CA ARG A 110 -26.15 18.98 4.91
C ARG A 110 -25.07 20.01 4.53
N GLY A 111 -24.62 20.79 5.48
CA GLY A 111 -23.51 21.73 5.32
C GLY A 111 -22.14 21.12 5.61
N LEU A 112 -21.80 19.97 4.96
CA LEU A 112 -20.55 19.24 5.20
C LEU A 112 -19.28 20.11 5.10
N GLY A 113 -19.33 21.20 4.33
CA GLY A 113 -18.22 22.15 4.25
C GLY A 113 -17.79 22.77 5.57
N GLN A 114 -18.67 22.81 6.58
CA GLN A 114 -18.33 23.26 7.93
C GLN A 114 -17.36 22.34 8.67
N PHE A 115 -17.27 21.08 8.25
CA PHE A 115 -16.57 20.02 8.96
C PHE A 115 -15.31 19.55 8.24
N ILE A 116 -14.83 20.30 7.25
CA ILE A 116 -13.60 20.01 6.51
C ILE A 116 -12.67 21.21 6.56
N PRO A 117 -11.35 21.00 6.81
CA PRO A 117 -10.37 22.08 6.86
C PRO A 117 -10.16 22.81 5.53
N GLU A 118 -10.53 22.17 4.41
CA GLU A 118 -10.34 22.70 3.06
C GLU A 118 -11.57 23.52 2.64
N GLY A 119 -11.39 24.83 2.46
CA GLY A 119 -12.44 25.70 1.93
C GLY A 119 -12.76 25.41 0.46
N SER A 120 -14.03 25.56 0.09
CA SER A 120 -14.51 25.44 -1.31
C SER A 120 -14.14 24.12 -2.01
N LYS A 121 -14.15 23.02 -1.29
CA LYS A 121 -13.85 21.68 -1.85
C LYS A 121 -14.87 21.27 -2.91
N SER A 122 -14.37 20.77 -4.05
CA SER A 122 -15.23 20.28 -5.13
C SER A 122 -16.04 19.06 -4.70
N GLY A 123 -17.34 19.06 -4.93
CA GLY A 123 -18.22 17.90 -4.74
C GLY A 123 -18.05 16.80 -5.80
N ALA A 124 -17.33 17.04 -6.90
CA ALA A 124 -17.15 16.10 -7.98
C ALA A 124 -16.47 14.79 -7.54
N ALA A 125 -15.48 14.88 -6.63
CA ALA A 125 -14.80 13.71 -6.08
C ALA A 125 -15.77 12.81 -5.29
N VAL A 126 -16.62 13.42 -4.45
CA VAL A 126 -17.63 12.69 -3.66
C VAL A 126 -18.68 12.03 -4.56
N ALA A 127 -19.13 12.74 -5.60
CA ALA A 127 -20.05 12.21 -6.60
C ALA A 127 -19.41 11.00 -7.33
N GLY A 128 -18.12 11.10 -7.71
CA GLY A 128 -17.39 9.99 -8.31
C GLY A 128 -17.32 8.77 -7.41
N VAL A 129 -16.99 8.94 -6.12
CA VAL A 129 -16.99 7.85 -5.13
C VAL A 129 -18.38 7.19 -5.03
N TYR A 130 -19.42 8.02 -4.90
CA TYR A 130 -20.80 7.52 -4.78
C TYR A 130 -21.22 6.69 -5.99
N VAL A 131 -21.02 7.23 -7.20
CA VAL A 131 -21.41 6.53 -8.44
C VAL A 131 -20.64 5.23 -8.60
N THR A 132 -19.31 5.26 -8.38
CA THR A 132 -18.47 4.06 -8.51
C THR A 132 -18.96 2.95 -7.58
N HIS A 133 -19.25 3.25 -6.31
CA HIS A 133 -19.68 2.21 -5.36
C HIS A 133 -21.16 1.84 -5.47
N LYS A 134 -21.95 2.60 -6.23
CA LYS A 134 -23.28 2.17 -6.65
C LYS A 134 -23.25 1.18 -7.81
N VAL A 135 -22.27 1.35 -8.73
CA VAL A 135 -22.08 0.44 -9.88
C VAL A 135 -21.28 -0.81 -9.48
N LEU A 136 -20.27 -0.63 -8.63
CA LEU A 136 -19.42 -1.69 -8.11
C LEU A 136 -19.51 -1.70 -6.56
N PRO A 137 -20.45 -2.46 -5.98
CA PRO A 137 -20.59 -2.59 -4.53
C PRO A 137 -19.29 -3.04 -3.85
N LEU A 138 -19.10 -2.63 -2.60
CA LEU A 138 -17.87 -2.87 -1.83
C LEU A 138 -17.84 -4.27 -1.20
N ASP A 139 -17.99 -5.30 -2.02
CA ASP A 139 -17.94 -6.70 -1.66
C ASP A 139 -17.02 -7.51 -2.58
N HIS A 140 -16.83 -8.80 -2.26
CA HIS A 140 -15.89 -9.68 -2.96
C HIS A 140 -16.30 -10.00 -4.40
N ALA A 141 -17.59 -9.99 -4.71
CA ALA A 141 -18.12 -10.37 -6.02
C ALA A 141 -18.07 -9.23 -7.04
N HIS A 142 -17.95 -7.99 -6.58
CA HIS A 142 -17.96 -6.79 -7.40
C HIS A 142 -16.62 -6.04 -7.30
N PHE A 143 -16.55 -4.97 -6.50
CA PHE A 143 -15.32 -4.17 -6.40
C PHE A 143 -14.11 -4.99 -5.95
N GLY A 144 -14.32 -5.95 -5.04
CA GLY A 144 -13.27 -6.81 -4.50
C GLY A 144 -12.50 -7.62 -5.53
N LEU A 145 -13.02 -7.79 -6.76
CA LEU A 145 -12.31 -8.45 -7.86
C LEU A 145 -11.05 -7.68 -8.29
N LEU A 146 -11.09 -6.34 -8.24
CA LEU A 146 -9.95 -5.49 -8.61
C LEU A 146 -8.77 -5.67 -7.64
N PRO A 147 -8.91 -5.44 -6.33
CA PRO A 147 -7.83 -5.69 -5.39
C PRO A 147 -7.42 -7.17 -5.33
N ALA A 148 -8.35 -8.13 -5.50
CA ALA A 148 -8.01 -9.54 -5.58
C ALA A 148 -7.01 -9.84 -6.71
N GLN A 149 -7.22 -9.24 -7.88
CA GLN A 149 -6.28 -9.40 -8.99
C GLN A 149 -4.90 -8.82 -8.65
N THR A 150 -4.83 -7.70 -7.94
CA THR A 150 -3.55 -7.10 -7.54
C THR A 150 -2.81 -7.94 -6.50
N ILE A 151 -3.52 -8.67 -5.63
CA ILE A 151 -2.91 -9.64 -4.70
C ILE A 151 -2.32 -10.83 -5.47
N ARG A 152 -3.04 -11.39 -6.46
CA ARG A 152 -2.49 -12.45 -7.32
C ARG A 152 -1.22 -12.00 -8.03
N HIS A 153 -1.20 -10.75 -8.51
CA HIS A 153 0.02 -10.17 -9.09
C HIS A 153 1.15 -10.02 -8.07
N ALA A 154 0.84 -9.72 -6.80
CA ALA A 154 1.85 -9.65 -5.75
C ALA A 154 2.46 -11.04 -5.45
N GLU A 155 1.65 -12.11 -5.44
CA GLU A 155 2.13 -13.48 -5.28
C GLU A 155 2.97 -13.92 -6.49
N ALA A 156 2.52 -13.63 -7.71
CA ALA A 156 3.28 -13.90 -8.94
C ALA A 156 4.60 -13.11 -8.98
N PHE A 157 4.58 -11.83 -8.59
CA PHE A 157 5.78 -11.01 -8.47
C PHE A 157 6.76 -11.56 -7.43
N HIS A 158 6.25 -12.00 -6.28
CA HIS A 158 7.06 -12.64 -5.25
C HIS A 158 7.74 -13.91 -5.76
N ALA A 159 7.01 -14.79 -6.42
CA ALA A 159 7.56 -16.01 -7.02
C ALA A 159 8.64 -15.68 -8.07
N ARG A 160 8.39 -14.69 -8.92
CA ARG A 160 9.33 -14.23 -9.93
C ARG A 160 10.57 -13.56 -9.32
N ALA A 161 10.43 -12.82 -8.23
CA ALA A 161 11.55 -12.25 -7.48
C ALA A 161 12.45 -13.34 -6.89
N GLN A 162 11.89 -14.42 -6.38
CA GLN A 162 12.66 -15.58 -5.90
C GLN A 162 13.43 -16.26 -7.04
N GLN A 163 12.83 -16.38 -8.22
CA GLN A 163 13.52 -16.91 -9.41
C GLN A 163 14.66 -15.97 -9.84
N PHE A 164 14.42 -14.65 -9.89
CA PHE A 164 15.44 -13.66 -10.18
C PHE A 164 16.62 -13.74 -9.20
N ALA A 165 16.36 -13.90 -7.89
CA ALA A 165 17.40 -14.05 -6.89
C ALA A 165 18.32 -15.25 -7.19
N ARG A 166 17.75 -16.38 -7.59
CA ARG A 166 18.53 -17.58 -7.98
C ARG A 166 19.32 -17.37 -9.27
N GLN A 167 18.73 -16.71 -10.26
CA GLN A 167 19.37 -16.47 -11.56
C GLN A 167 20.51 -15.48 -11.47
N MET A 168 20.39 -14.47 -10.61
CA MET A 168 21.34 -13.36 -10.52
C MET A 168 22.34 -13.47 -9.37
N GLN A 169 22.37 -14.58 -8.65
CA GLN A 169 23.19 -14.75 -7.42
C GLN A 169 24.70 -14.51 -7.61
N CYS A 170 25.23 -14.66 -8.82
CA CYS A 170 26.63 -14.36 -9.11
C CYS A 170 26.91 -12.85 -9.27
N VAL A 171 25.89 -12.02 -9.43
CA VAL A 171 25.99 -10.58 -9.66
C VAL A 171 25.43 -9.82 -8.47
N VAL A 172 24.27 -10.24 -7.97
CA VAL A 172 23.55 -9.58 -6.88
C VAL A 172 22.88 -10.59 -5.96
N GLN A 173 22.99 -10.40 -4.66
CA GLN A 173 22.15 -11.05 -3.66
C GLN A 173 20.83 -10.32 -3.62
N ALA A 174 19.73 -11.02 -3.90
CA ALA A 174 18.39 -10.46 -3.90
C ALA A 174 17.50 -11.19 -2.88
N LEU A 175 16.71 -10.42 -2.15
CA LEU A 175 15.82 -10.93 -1.10
C LEU A 175 14.49 -10.18 -1.12
N VAL A 176 13.37 -10.91 -1.09
CA VAL A 176 12.09 -10.37 -0.66
C VAL A 176 12.04 -10.54 0.86
N PRO A 177 12.16 -9.45 1.65
CA PRO A 177 12.33 -9.56 3.09
C PRO A 177 11.14 -10.20 3.81
N PHE A 178 9.93 -9.93 3.29
CA PHE A 178 8.65 -10.39 3.85
C PHE A 178 7.76 -10.93 2.74
N ALA A 179 7.03 -12.02 3.02
CA ALA A 179 5.95 -12.46 2.14
C ALA A 179 4.89 -11.34 2.02
N PRO A 180 4.28 -11.13 0.85
CA PRO A 180 3.33 -10.05 0.66
C PRO A 180 2.03 -10.30 1.44
N ASP A 181 1.72 -9.38 2.36
CA ASP A 181 0.43 -9.31 3.07
C ASP A 181 -0.56 -8.35 2.39
N SER A 182 -0.14 -7.76 1.28
CA SER A 182 -0.90 -6.82 0.45
C SER A 182 -0.34 -6.85 -0.98
N ASN A 183 -0.77 -5.92 -1.82
CA ASN A 183 -0.20 -5.72 -3.15
C ASN A 183 1.08 -4.87 -3.17
N LEU A 184 1.80 -4.81 -2.04
CA LEU A 184 3.12 -4.19 -1.92
C LEU A 184 4.18 -5.27 -1.78
N VAL A 185 5.17 -5.28 -2.66
CA VAL A 185 6.30 -6.21 -2.60
C VAL A 185 7.61 -5.43 -2.58
N CYS A 186 8.43 -5.70 -1.58
CA CYS A 186 9.74 -5.08 -1.44
C CYS A 186 10.83 -6.04 -1.89
N LEU A 187 11.88 -5.51 -2.54
CA LEU A 187 13.04 -6.26 -2.99
C LEU A 187 14.31 -5.58 -2.50
N ALA A 188 15.05 -6.28 -1.64
CA ALA A 188 16.36 -5.87 -1.18
C ALA A 188 17.43 -6.45 -2.11
N LEU A 189 18.45 -5.64 -2.42
CA LEU A 189 19.52 -6.00 -3.33
C LEU A 189 20.87 -5.61 -2.76
N ASN A 190 21.85 -6.51 -2.90
CA ASN A 190 23.24 -6.26 -2.52
C ASN A 190 24.17 -6.82 -3.59
N PRO A 191 25.14 -6.05 -4.17
CA PRO A 191 26.14 -6.59 -5.08
C PRO A 191 26.86 -7.79 -4.45
N THR A 192 27.05 -8.86 -5.20
CA THR A 192 27.69 -10.08 -4.71
C THR A 192 29.12 -9.78 -4.24
N GLY A 193 29.44 -10.24 -3.02
CA GLY A 193 30.73 -9.98 -2.37
C GLY A 193 30.81 -8.67 -1.56
N ASN A 194 29.84 -7.78 -1.70
CA ASN A 194 29.78 -6.59 -0.85
C ASN A 194 29.26 -6.96 0.56
N ARG A 195 29.86 -6.36 1.58
CA ARG A 195 29.50 -6.57 3.00
C ARG A 195 29.01 -5.28 3.69
N SER A 196 29.06 -4.14 3.00
CA SER A 196 28.72 -2.83 3.56
C SER A 196 27.28 -2.43 3.21
N VAL A 197 26.49 -2.06 4.22
CA VAL A 197 25.12 -1.53 4.05
C VAL A 197 25.15 -0.23 3.26
N ALA A 198 26.11 0.66 3.50
CA ALA A 198 26.24 1.93 2.75
C ALA A 198 26.45 1.69 1.24
N THR A 199 27.29 0.71 0.89
CA THR A 199 27.54 0.34 -0.52
C THR A 199 26.28 -0.29 -1.16
N ALA A 200 25.57 -1.18 -0.44
CA ALA A 200 24.31 -1.72 -0.92
C ALA A 200 23.25 -0.63 -1.14
N ASN A 201 23.17 0.33 -0.22
CA ASN A 201 22.28 1.48 -0.37
C ASN A 201 22.62 2.35 -1.59
N ALA A 202 23.90 2.60 -1.82
CA ALA A 202 24.35 3.35 -3.00
C ALA A 202 23.99 2.63 -4.31
N PHE A 203 24.14 1.31 -4.34
CA PHE A 203 23.75 0.48 -5.49
C PHE A 203 22.24 0.56 -5.75
N VAL A 204 21.40 0.40 -4.72
CA VAL A 204 19.94 0.49 -4.88
C VAL A 204 19.50 1.90 -5.31
N ARG A 205 20.15 2.95 -4.82
CA ARG A 205 19.85 4.33 -5.27
C ARG A 205 20.18 4.52 -6.75
N ARG A 206 21.30 3.99 -7.24
CA ARG A 206 21.65 4.04 -8.68
C ARG A 206 20.62 3.30 -9.53
N LEU A 207 20.16 2.11 -9.10
CA LEU A 207 19.05 1.41 -9.76
C LEU A 207 17.77 2.24 -9.76
N HIS A 208 17.46 2.89 -8.64
CA HIS A 208 16.28 3.73 -8.54
C HIS A 208 16.37 4.95 -9.46
N ASP A 209 17.55 5.53 -9.68
CA ASP A 209 17.72 6.63 -10.64
C ASP A 209 17.31 6.21 -12.07
N GLU A 210 17.47 4.93 -12.43
CA GLU A 210 16.96 4.38 -13.68
C GLU A 210 15.44 4.17 -13.68
N LEU A 211 14.81 4.04 -12.52
CA LEU A 211 13.38 3.75 -12.36
C LEU A 211 12.53 4.97 -11.97
N ARG A 212 13.14 6.07 -11.51
CA ARG A 212 12.40 7.28 -11.14
C ARG A 212 12.01 8.11 -12.37
N SER A 213 10.96 8.90 -12.24
CA SER A 213 10.62 9.89 -13.27
C SER A 213 11.72 10.94 -13.42
N ASP A 214 12.01 11.31 -14.64
CA ASP A 214 12.97 12.37 -14.99
C ASP A 214 12.21 13.47 -15.74
N PRO A 215 12.03 14.67 -15.15
CA PRO A 215 11.30 15.76 -15.80
C PRO A 215 11.94 16.25 -17.12
N SER A 216 13.20 15.93 -17.35
CA SER A 216 13.91 16.30 -18.60
C SER A 216 13.63 15.34 -19.77
N ARG A 217 12.95 14.22 -19.52
CA ARG A 217 12.64 13.20 -20.53
C ARG A 217 11.16 12.94 -20.65
N PRO A 218 10.66 12.65 -21.86
CA PRO A 218 9.28 12.20 -22.04
C PRO A 218 8.98 10.94 -21.23
N VAL A 219 7.81 10.88 -20.60
CA VAL A 219 7.40 9.74 -19.75
C VAL A 219 7.36 8.43 -20.55
N GLN A 220 6.96 8.50 -21.83
CA GLN A 220 6.87 7.34 -22.71
C GLN A 220 8.21 6.69 -23.05
N ASP A 221 9.34 7.38 -22.83
CA ASP A 221 10.67 6.82 -23.05
C ASP A 221 11.10 5.90 -21.90
N LYS A 222 10.33 5.84 -20.82
CA LYS A 222 10.62 5.03 -19.65
C LYS A 222 9.76 3.77 -19.63
N GLN A 223 10.42 2.61 -19.60
CA GLN A 223 9.74 1.32 -19.60
C GLN A 223 9.03 1.03 -18.27
N PHE A 224 9.71 1.31 -17.15
CA PHE A 224 9.21 1.02 -15.81
C PHE A 224 9.49 2.17 -14.85
N PHE A 225 8.57 2.34 -13.91
CA PHE A 225 8.74 3.24 -12.78
C PHE A 225 8.86 2.43 -11.49
N GLY A 226 9.70 2.88 -10.60
CA GLY A 226 9.89 2.25 -9.31
C GLY A 226 10.02 3.28 -8.19
N SER A 227 9.88 2.81 -6.97
CA SER A 227 10.11 3.60 -5.77
C SER A 227 11.03 2.86 -4.82
N VAL A 228 11.59 3.57 -3.87
CA VAL A 228 12.36 3.01 -2.78
C VAL A 228 11.69 3.25 -1.44
N THR A 229 12.01 2.42 -0.48
CA THR A 229 11.72 2.62 0.93
C THR A 229 12.93 2.20 1.74
N THR A 230 12.85 2.34 3.07
CA THR A 230 13.94 1.94 3.95
C THR A 230 13.44 1.00 5.04
N LEU A 231 14.23 -0.01 5.33
CA LEU A 231 14.08 -0.85 6.51
C LEU A 231 14.93 -0.26 7.64
N ARG A 232 14.27 0.07 8.73
CA ARG A 232 14.89 0.69 9.90
C ARG A 232 15.10 -0.36 10.98
N PRO A 233 16.32 -0.52 11.52
CA PRO A 233 16.62 -1.49 12.56
C PRO A 233 15.79 -1.32 13.84
N ASP A 234 15.51 -0.06 14.23
CA ASP A 234 14.68 0.26 15.39
C ASP A 234 13.22 -0.17 15.25
N ALA A 235 12.69 -0.19 14.03
CA ALA A 235 11.33 -0.65 13.73
C ALA A 235 11.24 -2.17 13.56
N LEU A 236 12.28 -2.81 13.01
CA LEU A 236 12.30 -4.26 12.79
C LEU A 236 12.68 -5.07 14.02
N GLY A 237 13.50 -4.50 14.89
CA GLY A 237 14.16 -5.20 15.97
C GLY A 237 15.41 -5.97 15.53
N ALA A 238 16.27 -6.28 16.49
CA ALA A 238 17.62 -6.80 16.23
C ALA A 238 17.63 -8.17 15.51
N ALA A 239 16.72 -9.07 15.86
CA ALA A 239 16.67 -10.42 15.29
C ALA A 239 16.31 -10.37 13.79
N GLU A 240 15.28 -9.62 13.44
CA GLU A 240 14.80 -9.52 12.06
C GLU A 240 15.78 -8.74 11.18
N THR A 241 16.36 -7.66 11.72
CA THR A 241 17.43 -6.91 11.04
C THR A 241 18.59 -7.83 10.70
N ARG A 242 19.07 -8.63 11.66
CA ARG A 242 20.17 -9.59 11.46
C ARG A 242 19.79 -10.62 10.38
N ARG A 243 18.59 -11.20 10.44
CA ARG A 243 18.12 -12.18 9.45
C ARG A 243 18.19 -11.64 8.03
N ILE A 244 17.76 -10.39 7.82
CA ILE A 244 17.75 -9.76 6.50
C ILE A 244 19.18 -9.47 6.04
N LEU A 245 20.04 -8.91 6.90
CA LEU A 245 21.43 -8.60 6.55
C LEU A 245 22.23 -9.87 6.24
N ASP A 246 22.11 -10.91 7.06
CA ASP A 246 22.78 -12.21 6.85
C ASP A 246 22.36 -12.84 5.51
N ALA A 247 21.05 -12.81 5.20
CA ALA A 247 20.52 -13.32 3.92
C ALA A 247 21.03 -12.54 2.69
N LEU A 248 21.42 -11.29 2.88
CA LEU A 248 22.03 -10.45 1.84
C LEU A 248 23.56 -10.51 1.84
N GLY A 249 24.19 -11.20 2.80
CA GLY A 249 25.64 -11.23 2.95
C GLY A 249 26.25 -9.93 3.50
N LEU A 250 25.45 -9.10 4.18
CA LEU A 250 25.87 -7.82 4.73
C LEU A 250 26.32 -7.97 6.20
N ASP A 251 27.37 -7.25 6.58
CA ASP A 251 27.82 -7.23 7.97
C ASP A 251 26.94 -6.33 8.83
N VAL A 252 26.45 -6.89 9.94
CA VAL A 252 25.70 -6.11 10.94
C VAL A 252 26.54 -4.95 11.50
N ALA A 253 27.86 -5.13 11.60
CA ALA A 253 28.79 -4.08 12.05
C ALA A 253 28.84 -2.86 11.13
N SER A 254 28.43 -3.00 9.87
CA SER A 254 28.35 -1.87 8.93
C SER A 254 27.06 -1.02 9.06
N LEU A 255 26.16 -1.42 9.98
CA LEU A 255 25.07 -0.55 10.39
C LEU A 255 25.61 0.61 11.24
N GLY A 256 25.20 1.82 10.91
CA GLY A 256 25.66 3.02 11.62
C GLY A 256 26.84 3.72 10.92
N ASP A 257 27.47 3.11 9.94
CA ASP A 257 28.40 3.80 9.05
C ASP A 257 27.68 4.92 8.29
N GLU A 258 28.41 5.91 7.83
CA GLU A 258 27.86 7.00 7.04
C GLU A 258 27.11 6.46 5.81
N GLY A 259 25.79 6.73 5.73
CA GLY A 259 24.90 6.20 4.71
C GLY A 259 24.41 4.77 4.92
N GLY A 260 24.76 4.13 6.07
CA GLY A 260 24.38 2.76 6.44
C GLY A 260 23.43 2.62 7.65
N ASP A 261 22.84 3.72 8.12
CA ASP A 261 21.92 3.73 9.28
C ASP A 261 20.61 2.94 9.08
N ARG A 262 20.26 2.65 7.84
CA ARG A 262 19.10 1.91 7.39
C ARG A 262 19.36 1.20 6.07
N LEU A 263 18.61 0.15 5.76
CA LEU A 263 18.72 -0.55 4.49
C LEU A 263 17.71 0.02 3.48
N THR A 264 18.21 0.57 2.37
CA THR A 264 17.38 1.04 1.24
C THR A 264 16.99 -0.16 0.37
N ILE A 265 15.70 -0.26 0.03
CA ILE A 265 15.16 -1.35 -0.78
C ILE A 265 14.22 -0.82 -1.86
N LEU A 266 14.09 -1.54 -2.95
CA LEU A 266 13.07 -1.26 -3.96
C LEU A 266 11.68 -1.61 -3.41
N ARG A 267 10.70 -0.74 -3.65
CA ARG A 267 9.30 -0.95 -3.30
C ARG A 267 8.45 -0.99 -4.55
N HIS A 268 7.73 -2.08 -4.74
CA HIS A 268 6.83 -2.29 -5.85
C HIS A 268 5.39 -2.21 -5.37
N THR A 269 4.65 -1.33 -6.01
CA THR A 269 3.23 -1.09 -5.75
C THR A 269 2.45 -1.69 -6.92
N LEU A 270 1.95 -2.91 -6.74
CA LEU A 270 1.30 -3.68 -7.79
C LEU A 270 -0.19 -3.33 -7.86
N MET A 271 -0.46 -2.08 -8.19
CA MET A 271 -1.81 -1.51 -8.17
C MET A 271 -2.59 -1.78 -9.47
N ASN A 272 -1.89 -1.98 -10.59
CA ASN A 272 -2.55 -2.25 -11.86
C ASN A 272 -3.10 -3.69 -11.89
N PRO A 273 -4.42 -3.90 -12.06
CA PRO A 273 -5.00 -5.24 -12.13
C PRO A 273 -4.75 -5.96 -13.47
N TYR A 274 -4.05 -5.34 -14.41
CA TYR A 274 -3.78 -5.86 -15.76
C TYR A 274 -2.29 -6.10 -16.01
N LEU A 275 -1.51 -6.45 -14.97
CA LEU A 275 -0.06 -6.73 -15.13
C LEU A 275 0.24 -8.04 -15.84
N ILE A 276 -0.74 -8.95 -15.91
CA ILE A 276 -0.65 -10.21 -16.66
C ILE A 276 -1.85 -10.27 -17.59
N ASP A 277 -1.58 -10.29 -18.90
CA ASP A 277 -2.55 -10.46 -19.95
C ASP A 277 -2.41 -11.89 -20.52
N LEU A 278 -3.26 -12.77 -20.03
CA LEU A 278 -3.24 -14.18 -20.43
C LEU A 278 -3.68 -14.39 -21.88
N GLU A 279 -4.55 -13.53 -22.40
CA GLU A 279 -5.08 -13.65 -23.79
C GLU A 279 -3.99 -13.36 -24.81
N ASN A 280 -3.14 -12.39 -24.55
CA ASN A 280 -2.04 -12.01 -25.42
C ASN A 280 -0.70 -12.60 -24.99
N GLY A 281 -0.64 -13.36 -23.92
CA GLY A 281 0.58 -13.97 -23.39
C GLY A 281 1.60 -12.94 -22.88
N ILE A 282 1.13 -11.78 -22.40
CA ILE A 282 2.00 -10.69 -21.94
C ILE A 282 2.07 -10.72 -20.41
N SER A 283 3.30 -10.72 -19.87
CA SER A 283 3.58 -10.57 -18.45
C SER A 283 4.47 -9.34 -18.23
N TYR A 284 3.90 -8.23 -17.79
CA TYR A 284 4.67 -7.05 -17.42
C TYR A 284 5.57 -7.30 -16.21
N ILE A 285 5.25 -8.30 -15.38
CA ILE A 285 6.10 -8.75 -14.28
C ILE A 285 7.38 -9.38 -14.82
N ASP A 286 7.29 -10.26 -15.81
CA ASP A 286 8.48 -10.88 -16.42
C ASP A 286 9.34 -9.83 -17.14
N MET A 287 8.71 -8.96 -17.93
CA MET A 287 9.39 -7.85 -18.61
C MET A 287 10.12 -6.93 -17.61
N TYR A 288 9.52 -6.68 -16.43
CA TYR A 288 10.17 -5.91 -15.38
C TYR A 288 11.43 -6.60 -14.86
N PHE A 289 11.39 -7.90 -14.58
CA PHE A 289 12.58 -8.62 -14.09
C PHE A 289 13.66 -8.78 -15.13
N GLU A 290 13.33 -8.88 -16.41
CA GLU A 290 14.29 -8.84 -17.52
C GLU A 290 14.97 -7.47 -17.61
N HIS A 291 14.18 -6.41 -17.52
CA HIS A 291 14.70 -5.05 -17.43
C HIS A 291 15.61 -4.87 -16.22
N LEU A 292 15.17 -5.29 -15.02
CA LEU A 292 15.95 -5.19 -13.79
C LEU A 292 17.27 -5.97 -13.90
N ALA A 293 17.26 -7.18 -14.47
CA ALA A 293 18.47 -7.96 -14.71
C ALA A 293 19.48 -7.21 -15.58
N THR A 294 18.99 -6.58 -16.65
CA THR A 294 19.82 -5.75 -17.53
C THR A 294 20.43 -4.58 -16.79
N GLN A 295 19.67 -3.88 -15.96
CA GLN A 295 20.17 -2.73 -15.19
C GLN A 295 21.19 -3.16 -14.12
N VAL A 296 20.93 -4.25 -13.40
CA VAL A 296 21.85 -4.82 -12.39
C VAL A 296 23.19 -5.23 -13.00
N GLN A 297 23.20 -5.77 -14.22
CA GLN A 297 24.44 -6.15 -14.91
C GLN A 297 25.26 -4.96 -15.42
N ARG A 298 24.62 -3.81 -15.64
CA ARG A 298 25.30 -2.57 -16.09
C ARG A 298 25.95 -1.77 -14.97
N LEU A 299 25.50 -1.95 -13.74
CA LEU A 299 25.94 -1.21 -12.55
C LEU A 299 27.09 -1.89 -11.82
#